data_d9a5cd9d08a4a0547c293d677d2d0221
#
_entry.id   d9a5cd9d08a4a0547c293d677d2d0221
#
_cell.length_a   1.000
_cell.length_b   1.000
_cell.length_c   1.000
_cell.angle_alpha   90.00
_cell.angle_beta   90.00
_cell.angle_gamma   90.00
#
_symmetry.space_group_name_H-M   'P 1'
#
loop_
_entity.id
_entity.type
_entity.pdbx_description
1 polymer ?
#
loop_
_entity_poly.entity_id
_entity_poly.type
_entity_poly.pdbx_seq_one_letter_code
_entity_poly.pdbx_strand_id
1 'polypeptide(L)'
;MLNDTKLKKLKPMEKAYRIADQGGLCIEVRSTGTKLWRVRYRYAGKASMISLGEYPIVSLAEARQKQDEIKSLLANNIDPAVHRQQEKAALLCDENSFEAIAKEYAADRLKDKSQTYIDAFHRAMEKDIYKVIGHKNIKDVTSADVLKIMQNTVKRVKGQDNRGTGEVTAIENRKKIGSVMRYAIATLRAENDPTYAVREVIARPDVEHARPLSLAERKVFRARIDSYGGAESTVNSILFLFYTMLRTIEVRRLQWSFIDFEERTITFEKQTREQLKKGMRLTKKNRTHVVPMSEQVYQLLLKQKKLTGRKRYVFEGVYNGGMMPATTINRALQYIMHDVTAHDFRATASTLLNELGYDEKWIETQLAHADENKTRASYNHAKYLADRRKMMQDWADIVDGWKD
;
A
#
# COMPACT_ATOMS: atom_id res chain seq x y z
N MET A 1 -52.29 -1.54 -25.54
CA MET A 1 -51.69 -1.72 -24.22
C MET A 1 -50.92 -3.04 -24.20
N LEU A 2 -49.74 -3.06 -23.63
CA LEU A 2 -48.97 -4.27 -23.35
C LEU A 2 -49.58 -5.08 -22.24
N ASN A 3 -49.38 -6.40 -22.25
CA ASN A 3 -49.64 -7.32 -21.20
C ASN A 3 -48.53 -8.37 -21.11
N ASP A 4 -48.45 -9.09 -20.01
CA ASP A 4 -47.35 -10.06 -19.75
C ASP A 4 -47.29 -11.18 -20.81
N THR A 5 -48.43 -11.59 -21.34
CA THR A 5 -48.47 -12.61 -22.41
C THR A 5 -47.82 -12.12 -23.68
N LYS A 6 -48.05 -10.85 -24.07
CA LYS A 6 -47.39 -10.23 -25.21
C LYS A 6 -45.89 -10.03 -24.95
N LEU A 7 -45.50 -9.56 -23.74
CA LEU A 7 -44.11 -9.33 -23.41
C LEU A 7 -43.27 -10.61 -23.47
N LYS A 8 -43.80 -11.73 -22.98
CA LYS A 8 -43.13 -13.03 -23.05
C LYS A 8 -42.90 -13.50 -24.48
N LYS A 9 -43.83 -13.23 -25.41
CA LYS A 9 -43.77 -13.66 -26.80
C LYS A 9 -42.83 -12.82 -27.68
N LEU A 10 -42.30 -11.69 -27.22
CA LEU A 10 -41.40 -10.84 -28.00
C LEU A 10 -40.08 -11.55 -28.23
N LYS A 11 -39.69 -11.69 -29.51
CA LYS A 11 -38.42 -12.32 -29.94
C LYS A 11 -37.46 -11.24 -30.46
N PRO A 12 -36.14 -11.43 -30.30
CA PRO A 12 -35.15 -10.55 -30.86
C PRO A 12 -35.23 -10.56 -32.43
N MET A 13 -34.93 -9.42 -33.04
CA MET A 13 -34.75 -9.24 -34.46
C MET A 13 -33.34 -8.72 -34.76
N GLU A 14 -32.92 -8.69 -36.04
CA GLU A 14 -31.61 -8.18 -36.44
C GLU A 14 -31.35 -6.76 -35.93
N LYS A 15 -32.39 -5.91 -35.91
CA LYS A 15 -32.33 -4.54 -35.37
C LYS A 15 -33.20 -4.41 -34.14
N ALA A 16 -32.72 -3.64 -33.15
CA ALA A 16 -33.51 -3.32 -31.97
C ALA A 16 -34.82 -2.61 -32.37
N TYR A 17 -35.94 -3.05 -31.80
CA TYR A 17 -37.24 -2.46 -32.06
C TYR A 17 -37.97 -2.11 -30.76
N ARG A 18 -38.98 -1.25 -30.85
CA ARG A 18 -39.73 -0.77 -29.68
C ARG A 18 -41.23 -0.97 -29.88
N ILE A 19 -41.88 -1.40 -28.82
CA ILE A 19 -43.32 -1.52 -28.79
C ILE A 19 -43.84 -0.58 -27.70
N ALA A 20 -44.74 0.31 -28.10
CA ALA A 20 -45.35 1.28 -27.18
C ALA A 20 -46.40 0.65 -26.29
N ASP A 21 -46.45 1.11 -25.03
CA ASP A 21 -47.56 0.91 -24.11
C ASP A 21 -48.40 2.20 -24.05
N GLN A 22 -48.64 2.76 -22.89
CA GLN A 22 -49.40 4.01 -22.71
C GLN A 22 -48.48 5.12 -22.17
N GLY A 23 -48.86 6.40 -22.44
CA GLY A 23 -48.24 7.56 -21.79
C GLY A 23 -46.74 7.74 -22.07
N GLY A 24 -46.19 7.23 -23.17
CA GLY A 24 -44.78 7.30 -23.51
C GLY A 24 -43.94 6.11 -23.04
N LEU A 25 -44.51 5.16 -22.27
CA LEU A 25 -43.84 3.91 -21.90
C LEU A 25 -43.70 3.02 -23.15
N CYS A 26 -42.55 2.41 -23.31
CA CYS A 26 -42.30 1.41 -24.33
C CYS A 26 -41.31 0.37 -23.85
N ILE A 27 -41.35 -0.81 -24.45
CA ILE A 27 -40.33 -1.83 -24.29
C ILE A 27 -39.45 -1.86 -25.53
N GLU A 28 -38.14 -1.80 -25.32
CA GLU A 28 -37.11 -1.95 -26.35
C GLU A 28 -36.58 -3.37 -26.34
N VAL A 29 -36.72 -4.09 -27.44
CA VAL A 29 -36.17 -5.44 -27.61
C VAL A 29 -34.89 -5.30 -28.42
N ARG A 30 -33.78 -5.66 -27.86
CA ARG A 30 -32.46 -5.63 -28.50
C ARG A 30 -32.21 -6.91 -29.31
N SER A 31 -31.29 -6.85 -30.24
CA SER A 31 -30.87 -8.01 -31.04
C SER A 31 -30.30 -9.15 -30.18
N THR A 32 -29.75 -8.83 -28.99
CA THR A 32 -29.28 -9.79 -27.97
C THR A 32 -30.38 -10.51 -27.21
N GLY A 33 -31.67 -10.12 -27.43
CA GLY A 33 -32.80 -10.66 -26.69
C GLY A 33 -33.17 -9.89 -25.43
N THR A 34 -32.33 -8.96 -24.96
CA THR A 34 -32.58 -8.12 -23.80
C THR A 34 -33.79 -7.21 -24.04
N LYS A 35 -34.73 -7.15 -23.10
CA LYS A 35 -35.93 -6.34 -23.13
C LYS A 35 -35.83 -5.23 -22.11
N LEU A 36 -35.75 -3.97 -22.55
CA LEU A 36 -35.55 -2.80 -21.67
C LEU A 36 -36.78 -1.89 -21.66
N TRP A 37 -37.24 -1.56 -20.49
CA TRP A 37 -38.26 -0.55 -20.29
C TRP A 37 -37.70 0.86 -20.56
N ARG A 38 -38.40 1.66 -21.38
CA ARG A 38 -38.05 3.02 -21.71
C ARG A 38 -39.28 3.93 -21.55
N VAL A 39 -39.08 5.16 -21.07
CA VAL A 39 -40.09 6.22 -21.11
C VAL A 39 -39.60 7.36 -21.99
N ARG A 40 -40.42 7.72 -23.00
CA ARG A 40 -40.23 8.92 -23.81
C ARG A 40 -40.95 10.08 -23.17
N TYR A 41 -40.28 11.20 -23.02
CA TYR A 41 -40.87 12.42 -22.46
C TYR A 41 -40.35 13.66 -23.18
N ARG A 42 -41.00 14.78 -22.93
CA ARG A 42 -40.50 16.10 -23.34
C ARG A 42 -40.33 16.98 -22.13
N TYR A 43 -39.20 17.69 -22.07
CA TYR A 43 -38.89 18.67 -21.07
C TYR A 43 -38.34 19.94 -21.74
N ALA A 44 -38.85 21.11 -21.40
CA ALA A 44 -38.46 22.38 -22.02
C ALA A 44 -38.42 22.32 -23.56
N GLY A 45 -39.40 21.67 -24.19
CA GLY A 45 -39.50 21.52 -25.65
C GLY A 45 -38.60 20.44 -26.28
N LYS A 46 -37.64 19.88 -25.54
CA LYS A 46 -36.72 18.83 -26.03
C LYS A 46 -37.27 17.43 -25.73
N ALA A 47 -37.24 16.56 -26.75
CA ALA A 47 -37.55 15.15 -26.58
C ALA A 47 -36.42 14.39 -25.94
N SER A 48 -36.71 13.58 -24.93
CA SER A 48 -35.72 12.75 -24.19
C SER A 48 -36.28 11.36 -23.93
N MET A 49 -35.39 10.45 -23.46
CA MET A 49 -35.78 9.07 -23.15
C MET A 49 -34.95 8.56 -21.96
N ILE A 50 -35.64 7.95 -20.99
CA ILE A 50 -35.00 7.37 -19.82
C ILE A 50 -35.28 5.86 -19.74
N SER A 51 -34.31 5.07 -19.23
CA SER A 51 -34.46 3.63 -19.01
C SER A 51 -34.97 3.37 -17.60
N LEU A 52 -35.94 2.44 -17.46
CA LEU A 52 -36.51 2.06 -16.17
C LEU A 52 -36.01 0.71 -15.62
N GLY A 53 -35.29 -0.06 -16.42
CA GLY A 53 -34.79 -1.37 -16.07
C GLY A 53 -35.12 -2.44 -17.08
N GLU A 54 -34.71 -3.65 -16.84
CA GLU A 54 -34.85 -4.80 -17.72
C GLU A 54 -36.04 -5.67 -17.32
N TYR A 55 -36.85 -6.08 -18.29
CA TYR A 55 -37.87 -7.10 -18.12
C TYR A 55 -37.23 -8.50 -18.20
N PRO A 56 -37.57 -9.49 -17.32
CA PRO A 56 -38.65 -9.46 -16.34
C PRO A 56 -38.26 -8.93 -14.92
N ILE A 57 -37.01 -8.48 -14.71
CA ILE A 57 -36.56 -7.96 -13.40
C ILE A 57 -37.45 -6.83 -12.93
N VAL A 58 -37.81 -5.91 -13.87
CA VAL A 58 -38.83 -4.89 -13.66
C VAL A 58 -40.08 -5.37 -14.36
N SER A 59 -41.13 -5.67 -13.63
CA SER A 59 -42.45 -6.08 -14.16
C SER A 59 -43.14 -4.94 -14.89
N LEU A 60 -44.18 -5.27 -15.64
CA LEU A 60 -45.03 -4.24 -16.33
C LEU A 60 -45.67 -3.28 -15.31
N ALA A 61 -46.11 -3.81 -14.15
CA ALA A 61 -46.74 -2.98 -13.13
C ALA A 61 -45.73 -1.96 -12.57
N GLU A 62 -44.52 -2.42 -12.18
CA GLU A 62 -43.47 -1.56 -11.70
C GLU A 62 -42.98 -0.55 -12.75
N ALA A 63 -42.93 -0.93 -14.04
CA ALA A 63 -42.59 -0.02 -15.11
C ALA A 63 -43.61 1.11 -15.27
N ARG A 64 -44.91 0.81 -15.10
CA ARG A 64 -45.99 1.81 -15.07
C ARG A 64 -45.93 2.72 -13.87
N GLN A 65 -45.63 2.17 -12.70
CA GLN A 65 -45.44 2.96 -11.47
C GLN A 65 -44.27 3.95 -11.64
N LYS A 66 -43.13 3.48 -12.13
CA LYS A 66 -41.97 4.35 -12.41
C LYS A 66 -42.26 5.38 -13.50
N GLN A 67 -43.10 5.06 -14.45
CA GLN A 67 -43.59 6.04 -15.45
C GLN A 67 -44.41 7.15 -14.78
N ASP A 68 -45.29 6.80 -13.82
CA ASP A 68 -46.10 7.81 -13.16
C ASP A 68 -45.29 8.70 -12.22
N GLU A 69 -44.20 8.17 -11.61
CA GLU A 69 -43.20 8.97 -10.91
C GLU A 69 -42.54 10.00 -11.86
N ILE A 70 -42.16 9.59 -13.09
CA ILE A 70 -41.59 10.49 -14.11
C ILE A 70 -42.60 11.57 -14.51
N LYS A 71 -43.88 11.23 -14.69
CA LYS A 71 -44.92 12.20 -14.97
C LYS A 71 -45.09 13.22 -13.85
N SER A 72 -45.01 12.76 -12.60
CA SER A 72 -45.09 13.64 -11.44
C SER A 72 -43.92 14.64 -11.41
N LEU A 73 -42.69 14.20 -11.71
CA LEU A 73 -41.54 15.09 -11.82
C LEU A 73 -41.75 16.15 -12.92
N LEU A 74 -42.22 15.72 -14.09
CA LEU A 74 -42.51 16.62 -15.20
C LEU A 74 -43.63 17.62 -14.88
N ALA A 75 -44.67 17.19 -14.17
CA ALA A 75 -45.74 18.07 -13.73
C ALA A 75 -45.25 19.15 -12.76
N ASN A 76 -44.21 18.84 -11.97
CA ASN A 76 -43.51 19.78 -11.07
C ASN A 76 -42.39 20.56 -11.78
N ASN A 77 -42.30 20.50 -13.09
CA ASN A 77 -41.28 21.17 -13.89
C ASN A 77 -39.85 20.74 -13.55
N ILE A 78 -39.63 19.47 -13.18
CA ILE A 78 -38.35 18.88 -12.87
C ILE A 78 -37.93 17.91 -13.98
N ASP A 79 -36.70 18.06 -14.53
CA ASP A 79 -36.15 17.12 -15.51
C ASP A 79 -35.85 15.77 -14.85
N PRO A 80 -36.49 14.66 -15.23
CA PRO A 80 -36.27 13.35 -14.66
C PRO A 80 -34.82 12.86 -14.80
N ALA A 81 -34.11 13.24 -15.87
CA ALA A 81 -32.71 12.88 -16.05
C ALA A 81 -31.79 13.62 -15.05
N VAL A 82 -32.01 14.92 -14.86
CA VAL A 82 -31.29 15.75 -13.94
C VAL A 82 -31.59 15.32 -12.48
N HIS A 83 -32.87 15.06 -12.17
CA HIS A 83 -33.28 14.57 -10.85
C HIS A 83 -32.57 13.27 -10.50
N ARG A 84 -32.57 12.29 -11.40
CA ARG A 84 -31.86 11.01 -11.22
C ARG A 84 -30.37 11.17 -11.05
N GLN A 85 -29.76 12.14 -11.76
CA GLN A 85 -28.34 12.47 -11.61
C GLN A 85 -28.08 13.14 -10.25
N GLN A 86 -28.98 14.00 -9.79
CA GLN A 86 -28.90 14.64 -8.49
C GLN A 86 -29.11 13.65 -7.34
N GLU A 87 -30.08 12.73 -7.44
CA GLU A 87 -30.24 11.65 -6.46
C GLU A 87 -28.99 10.77 -6.38
N LYS A 88 -28.41 10.43 -7.54
CA LYS A 88 -27.16 9.68 -7.59
C LYS A 88 -25.99 10.46 -7.01
N ALA A 89 -25.93 11.77 -7.25
CA ALA A 89 -24.94 12.66 -6.67
C ALA A 89 -25.17 12.89 -5.16
N ALA A 90 -26.44 12.99 -4.71
CA ALA A 90 -26.78 13.13 -3.30
C ALA A 90 -26.43 11.87 -2.50
N LEU A 91 -26.62 10.68 -3.08
CA LEU A 91 -26.13 9.41 -2.51
C LEU A 91 -24.58 9.36 -2.40
N LEU A 92 -23.86 10.10 -3.28
CA LEU A 92 -22.42 10.24 -3.24
C LEU A 92 -21.93 11.32 -2.25
N CYS A 93 -22.79 12.27 -1.90
CA CYS A 93 -22.49 13.39 -0.99
C CYS A 93 -23.06 13.22 0.43
N ASP A 94 -23.48 12.02 0.83
CA ASP A 94 -23.88 11.78 2.22
C ASP A 94 -22.64 11.94 3.14
N GLU A 95 -22.67 12.93 4.02
CA GLU A 95 -21.63 13.19 5.02
C GLU A 95 -21.34 11.97 5.90
N ASN A 96 -22.28 11.04 6.02
CA ASN A 96 -22.16 9.78 6.71
C ASN A 96 -21.83 8.59 5.79
N SER A 97 -21.49 8.82 4.52
CA SER A 97 -21.01 7.74 3.66
C SER A 97 -19.64 7.22 4.14
N PHE A 98 -19.36 5.94 3.89
CA PHE A 98 -18.08 5.35 4.24
C PHE A 98 -16.91 6.16 3.64
N GLU A 99 -17.04 6.65 2.40
CA GLU A 99 -16.01 7.44 1.73
C GLU A 99 -15.76 8.79 2.42
N ALA A 100 -16.83 9.51 2.80
CA ALA A 100 -16.71 10.78 3.51
C ALA A 100 -15.98 10.61 4.84
N ILE A 101 -16.38 9.60 5.62
CA ILE A 101 -15.77 9.30 6.91
C ILE A 101 -14.33 8.78 6.76
N ALA A 102 -14.03 8.01 5.72
CA ALA A 102 -12.67 7.56 5.45
C ALA A 102 -11.73 8.72 5.09
N LYS A 103 -12.20 9.72 4.34
CA LYS A 103 -11.46 10.95 4.05
C LYS A 103 -11.21 11.77 5.31
N GLU A 104 -12.23 11.92 6.16
CA GLU A 104 -12.12 12.61 7.45
C GLU A 104 -11.13 11.88 8.38
N TYR A 105 -11.24 10.56 8.50
CA TYR A 105 -10.28 9.73 9.23
C TYR A 105 -8.85 9.93 8.73
N ALA A 106 -8.65 9.96 7.42
CA ALA A 106 -7.32 10.16 6.85
C ALA A 106 -6.77 11.55 7.21
N ALA A 107 -7.57 12.59 7.14
CA ALA A 107 -7.18 13.95 7.49
C ALA A 107 -6.87 14.11 8.98
N ASP A 108 -7.61 13.46 9.87
CA ASP A 108 -7.42 13.57 11.32
C ASP A 108 -6.34 12.62 11.86
N ARG A 109 -6.40 11.34 11.52
CA ARG A 109 -5.61 10.28 12.17
C ARG A 109 -4.34 9.88 11.42
N LEU A 110 -4.23 10.20 10.13
CA LEU A 110 -3.07 9.80 9.33
C LEU A 110 -2.03 10.92 9.16
N LYS A 111 -2.29 12.13 9.62
CA LYS A 111 -1.39 13.29 9.50
C LYS A 111 0.03 13.08 10.04
N ASP A 112 0.19 12.21 11.05
CA ASP A 112 1.50 11.89 11.64
C ASP A 112 2.09 10.56 11.12
N LYS A 113 1.44 9.91 10.13
CA LYS A 113 1.96 8.71 9.49
C LYS A 113 2.93 9.04 8.37
N SER A 114 3.72 8.05 7.94
CA SER A 114 4.60 8.23 6.78
C SER A 114 3.79 8.43 5.49
N GLN A 115 4.30 9.21 4.55
CA GLN A 115 3.64 9.43 3.25
C GLN A 115 3.34 8.10 2.54
N THR A 116 4.28 7.14 2.59
CA THR A 116 4.07 5.80 2.02
C THR A 116 2.86 5.07 2.62
N TYR A 117 2.60 5.24 3.93
CA TYR A 117 1.42 4.66 4.57
C TYR A 117 0.14 5.37 4.12
N ILE A 118 0.16 6.69 4.04
CA ILE A 118 -0.96 7.52 3.56
C ILE A 118 -1.32 7.13 2.12
N ASP A 119 -0.34 7.07 1.24
CA ASP A 119 -0.52 6.68 -0.17
C ASP A 119 -1.06 5.24 -0.30
N ALA A 120 -0.57 4.32 0.55
CA ALA A 120 -1.06 2.94 0.58
C ALA A 120 -2.49 2.85 1.11
N PHE A 121 -2.88 3.73 2.04
CA PHE A 121 -4.26 3.83 2.52
C PHE A 121 -5.18 4.30 1.40
N HIS A 122 -4.89 5.45 0.77
CA HIS A 122 -5.71 5.99 -0.32
C HIS A 122 -5.82 5.04 -1.49
N ARG A 123 -4.71 4.42 -1.89
CA ARG A 123 -4.69 3.43 -2.97
C ARG A 123 -5.59 2.22 -2.68
N ALA A 124 -5.63 1.75 -1.44
CA ALA A 124 -6.51 0.66 -1.03
C ALA A 124 -7.99 1.09 -1.06
N MET A 125 -8.29 2.30 -0.59
CA MET A 125 -9.63 2.87 -0.63
C MET A 125 -10.15 2.95 -2.06
N GLU A 126 -9.41 3.57 -2.96
CA GLU A 126 -9.81 3.79 -4.36
C GLU A 126 -9.89 2.49 -5.17
N LYS A 127 -8.88 1.61 -5.02
CA LYS A 127 -8.80 0.40 -5.86
C LYS A 127 -9.81 -0.66 -5.49
N ASP A 128 -10.06 -0.86 -4.22
CA ASP A 128 -10.78 -2.02 -3.71
C ASP A 128 -12.02 -1.66 -2.88
N ILE A 129 -11.94 -0.67 -2.00
CA ILE A 129 -12.91 -0.49 -0.92
C ILE A 129 -14.08 0.40 -1.37
N TYR A 130 -13.81 1.59 -1.91
CA TYR A 130 -14.87 2.52 -2.33
C TYR A 130 -15.80 1.97 -3.40
N LYS A 131 -15.31 1.09 -4.25
CA LYS A 131 -16.12 0.43 -5.29
C LYS A 131 -17.29 -0.38 -4.74
N VAL A 132 -17.19 -0.83 -3.49
CA VAL A 132 -18.21 -1.68 -2.87
C VAL A 132 -19.01 -0.92 -1.81
N ILE A 133 -18.32 -0.17 -0.95
CA ILE A 133 -18.95 0.47 0.22
C ILE A 133 -18.81 1.99 0.25
N GLY A 134 -18.08 2.62 -0.67
CA GLY A 134 -17.81 4.05 -0.62
C GLY A 134 -19.08 4.91 -0.49
N HIS A 135 -20.10 4.55 -1.26
CA HIS A 135 -21.40 5.24 -1.30
C HIS A 135 -22.39 4.84 -0.19
N LYS A 136 -22.10 3.75 0.56
CA LYS A 136 -22.99 3.28 1.62
C LYS A 136 -22.88 4.18 2.85
N ASN A 137 -24.01 4.39 3.53
CA ASN A 137 -23.96 4.97 4.86
C ASN A 137 -23.12 4.08 5.77
N ILE A 138 -22.28 4.68 6.61
CA ILE A 138 -21.30 3.94 7.43
C ILE A 138 -21.96 2.90 8.36
N LYS A 139 -23.16 3.19 8.89
CA LYS A 139 -23.91 2.27 9.74
C LYS A 139 -24.47 1.05 9.00
N ASP A 140 -24.61 1.15 7.67
CA ASP A 140 -25.19 0.09 6.82
C ASP A 140 -24.11 -0.82 6.22
N VAL A 141 -22.83 -0.60 6.56
CA VAL A 141 -21.72 -1.46 6.13
C VAL A 141 -21.75 -2.77 6.90
N THR A 142 -21.84 -3.88 6.18
CA THR A 142 -22.01 -5.22 6.76
C THR A 142 -20.73 -6.07 6.65
N SER A 143 -20.64 -7.14 7.43
CA SER A 143 -19.58 -8.14 7.33
C SER A 143 -19.54 -8.81 5.96
N ALA A 144 -20.71 -8.98 5.31
CA ALA A 144 -20.78 -9.52 3.94
C ALA A 144 -20.11 -8.58 2.92
N ASP A 145 -20.25 -7.26 3.09
CA ASP A 145 -19.56 -6.28 2.25
C ASP A 145 -18.05 -6.38 2.43
N VAL A 146 -17.58 -6.46 3.67
CA VAL A 146 -16.15 -6.58 3.97
C VAL A 146 -15.59 -7.86 3.37
N LEU A 147 -16.29 -8.99 3.52
CA LEU A 147 -15.89 -10.26 2.92
C LEU A 147 -15.80 -10.17 1.39
N LYS A 148 -16.79 -9.55 0.75
CA LYS A 148 -16.80 -9.30 -0.69
C LYS A 148 -15.58 -8.50 -1.14
N ILE A 149 -15.22 -7.44 -0.40
CA ILE A 149 -14.01 -6.64 -0.68
C ILE A 149 -12.76 -7.51 -0.59
N MET A 150 -12.64 -8.31 0.47
CA MET A 150 -11.50 -9.20 0.68
C MET A 150 -11.36 -10.21 -0.48
N GLN A 151 -12.45 -10.88 -0.87
CA GLN A 151 -12.47 -11.82 -1.98
C GLN A 151 -12.13 -11.17 -3.32
N ASN A 152 -12.70 -10.00 -3.61
CA ASN A 152 -12.39 -9.23 -4.81
C ASN A 152 -10.92 -8.81 -4.85
N THR A 153 -10.35 -8.43 -3.70
CA THR A 153 -8.94 -8.07 -3.59
C THR A 153 -8.03 -9.26 -3.93
N VAL A 154 -8.31 -10.45 -3.36
CA VAL A 154 -7.57 -11.68 -3.68
C VAL A 154 -7.66 -11.98 -5.18
N LYS A 155 -8.86 -11.99 -5.74
CA LYS A 155 -9.10 -12.26 -7.17
C LYS A 155 -8.34 -11.26 -8.06
N ARG A 156 -8.38 -9.97 -7.73
CA ARG A 156 -7.69 -8.92 -8.48
C ARG A 156 -6.17 -9.08 -8.45
N VAL A 157 -5.59 -9.43 -7.29
CA VAL A 157 -4.13 -9.57 -7.14
C VAL A 157 -3.64 -10.85 -7.83
N LYS A 158 -4.34 -11.98 -7.67
CA LYS A 158 -4.03 -13.24 -8.40
C LYS A 158 -4.05 -13.08 -9.92
N GLY A 159 -4.89 -12.18 -10.44
CA GLY A 159 -4.94 -11.87 -11.87
C GLY A 159 -3.81 -10.94 -12.36
N GLN A 160 -2.86 -10.56 -11.50
CA GLN A 160 -1.72 -9.73 -11.87
C GLN A 160 -0.43 -10.55 -11.68
N ASP A 161 0.24 -10.87 -12.78
CA ASP A 161 1.47 -11.64 -12.77
C ASP A 161 2.51 -11.08 -11.77
N ASN A 162 3.14 -11.98 -11.02
CA ASN A 162 4.23 -11.70 -10.07
C ASN A 162 3.92 -10.77 -8.88
N ARG A 163 2.66 -10.64 -8.46
CA ARG A 163 2.28 -9.78 -7.30
C ARG A 163 1.82 -10.54 -6.05
N GLY A 164 2.07 -11.83 -5.99
CA GLY A 164 1.66 -12.67 -4.87
C GLY A 164 0.19 -13.09 -4.93
N THR A 165 -0.27 -13.74 -3.89
CA THR A 165 -1.57 -14.45 -3.85
C THR A 165 -2.75 -13.57 -3.45
N GLY A 166 -2.49 -12.39 -2.88
CA GLY A 166 -3.50 -11.38 -2.57
C GLY A 166 -4.08 -11.42 -1.16
N GLU A 167 -3.92 -12.52 -0.43
CA GLU A 167 -4.47 -12.71 0.92
C GLU A 167 -3.95 -11.64 1.90
N VAL A 168 -2.64 -11.36 1.89
CA VAL A 168 -2.05 -10.30 2.73
C VAL A 168 -2.67 -8.95 2.42
N THR A 169 -2.86 -8.62 1.13
CA THR A 169 -3.49 -7.35 0.72
C THR A 169 -4.94 -7.27 1.18
N ALA A 170 -5.69 -8.37 1.07
CA ALA A 170 -7.08 -8.44 1.53
C ALA A 170 -7.19 -8.25 3.05
N ILE A 171 -6.32 -8.89 3.82
CA ILE A 171 -6.24 -8.74 5.28
C ILE A 171 -5.91 -7.28 5.65
N GLU A 172 -4.95 -6.65 4.96
CA GLU A 172 -4.61 -5.24 5.20
C GLU A 172 -5.74 -4.28 4.80
N ASN A 173 -6.50 -4.57 3.73
CA ASN A 173 -7.70 -3.81 3.37
C ASN A 173 -8.77 -3.92 4.45
N ARG A 174 -9.04 -5.12 4.99
CA ARG A 174 -9.95 -5.33 6.12
C ARG A 174 -9.53 -4.49 7.34
N LYS A 175 -8.23 -4.47 7.69
CA LYS A 175 -7.71 -3.67 8.81
C LYS A 175 -7.94 -2.18 8.61
N LYS A 176 -7.79 -1.67 7.37
CA LYS A 176 -8.05 -0.27 7.04
C LYS A 176 -9.53 0.07 7.17
N ILE A 177 -10.43 -0.80 6.68
CA ILE A 177 -11.89 -0.66 6.89
C ILE A 177 -12.19 -0.58 8.38
N GLY A 178 -11.68 -1.53 9.19
CA GLY A 178 -11.89 -1.54 10.64
C GLY A 178 -11.37 -0.27 11.34
N SER A 179 -10.29 0.34 10.83
CA SER A 179 -9.82 1.60 11.39
C SER A 179 -10.79 2.76 11.14
N VAL A 180 -11.40 2.82 9.97
CA VAL A 180 -12.45 3.80 9.62
C VAL A 180 -13.71 3.53 10.44
N MET A 181 -14.15 2.26 10.55
CA MET A 181 -15.32 1.88 11.36
C MET A 181 -15.15 2.27 12.83
N ARG A 182 -14.01 1.98 13.44
CA ARG A 182 -13.73 2.38 14.84
C ARG A 182 -13.67 3.90 15.02
N TYR A 183 -13.22 4.63 14.01
CA TYR A 183 -13.30 6.10 14.02
C TYR A 183 -14.76 6.56 13.98
N ALA A 184 -15.60 5.96 13.13
CA ALA A 184 -17.02 6.25 13.06
C ALA A 184 -17.73 5.93 14.38
N ILE A 185 -17.38 4.81 15.04
CA ILE A 185 -17.92 4.46 16.37
C ILE A 185 -17.49 5.50 17.42
N ALA A 186 -16.21 5.89 17.44
CA ALA A 186 -15.70 6.89 18.37
C ALA A 186 -16.33 8.28 18.17
N THR A 187 -16.85 8.56 16.97
CA THR A 187 -17.55 9.79 16.64
C THR A 187 -19.10 9.63 16.60
N LEU A 188 -19.62 8.54 17.18
CA LEU A 188 -21.04 8.23 17.35
C LEU A 188 -21.84 8.14 16.04
N ARG A 189 -21.17 7.79 14.94
CA ARG A 189 -21.78 7.63 13.60
C ARG A 189 -22.01 6.16 13.21
N ALA A 190 -21.46 5.22 13.97
CA ALA A 190 -21.71 3.79 13.86
C ALA A 190 -21.70 3.13 15.25
N GLU A 191 -22.27 1.95 15.36
CA GLU A 191 -22.34 1.20 16.62
C GLU A 191 -21.43 -0.03 16.64
N ASN A 192 -21.20 -0.64 15.47
CA ASN A 192 -20.49 -1.91 15.34
C ASN A 192 -19.35 -1.87 14.30
N ASP A 193 -18.31 -2.67 14.53
CA ASP A 193 -17.22 -2.91 13.56
C ASP A 193 -17.48 -4.25 12.83
N PRO A 194 -17.96 -4.22 11.57
CA PRO A 194 -18.29 -5.44 10.82
C PRO A 194 -17.04 -6.23 10.38
N THR A 195 -15.85 -5.66 10.54
CA THR A 195 -14.59 -6.31 10.12
C THR A 195 -14.16 -7.42 11.07
N TYR A 196 -14.73 -7.44 12.28
CA TYR A 196 -14.34 -8.40 13.32
C TYR A 196 -14.77 -9.81 12.97
N ALA A 197 -16.02 -9.98 12.53
CA ALA A 197 -16.61 -11.28 12.21
C ALA A 197 -15.86 -12.02 11.05
N VAL A 198 -15.21 -11.28 10.16
CA VAL A 198 -14.53 -11.85 8.98
C VAL A 198 -12.99 -11.88 9.10
N ARG A 199 -12.47 -11.73 10.32
CA ARG A 199 -11.02 -11.59 10.51
C ARG A 199 -10.23 -12.85 10.16
N GLU A 200 -10.83 -14.03 10.33
CA GLU A 200 -10.18 -15.34 10.14
C GLU A 200 -10.60 -16.05 8.84
N VAL A 201 -11.51 -15.44 8.06
CA VAL A 201 -12.04 -16.07 6.83
C VAL A 201 -10.95 -16.26 5.76
N ILE A 202 -9.96 -15.36 5.70
CA ILE A 202 -8.79 -15.52 4.84
C ILE A 202 -7.59 -15.76 5.75
N ALA A 203 -7.03 -16.97 5.66
CA ALA A 203 -5.82 -17.32 6.36
C ALA A 203 -4.64 -16.47 5.86
N ARG A 204 -3.80 -16.02 6.78
CA ARG A 204 -2.57 -15.35 6.40
C ARG A 204 -1.59 -16.41 5.89
N PRO A 205 -1.01 -16.23 4.69
CA PRO A 205 0.05 -17.12 4.22
C PRO A 205 1.22 -17.14 5.22
N ASP A 206 1.90 -18.27 5.29
CA ASP A 206 3.12 -18.39 6.07
C ASP A 206 4.12 -17.30 5.67
N VAL A 207 4.76 -16.72 6.66
CA VAL A 207 5.76 -15.67 6.45
C VAL A 207 7.13 -16.34 6.45
N GLU A 208 7.79 -16.33 5.32
CA GLU A 208 9.21 -16.63 5.30
C GLU A 208 9.96 -15.49 6.00
N HIS A 209 10.52 -15.81 7.16
CA HIS A 209 11.35 -14.87 7.91
C HIS A 209 12.74 -14.79 7.27
N ALA A 210 13.39 -13.64 7.43
CA ALA A 210 14.79 -13.51 7.07
C ALA A 210 15.61 -14.61 7.77
N ARG A 211 16.41 -15.32 6.99
CA ARG A 211 17.27 -16.41 7.46
C ARG A 211 18.75 -16.08 7.31
N PRO A 212 19.62 -16.65 8.14
CA PRO A 212 21.05 -16.50 7.89
C PRO A 212 21.47 -17.21 6.59
N LEU A 213 22.41 -16.60 5.88
CA LEU A 213 23.02 -17.20 4.69
C LEU A 213 23.88 -18.39 5.09
N SER A 214 23.73 -19.51 4.38
CA SER A 214 24.64 -20.65 4.49
C SER A 214 26.05 -20.29 4.06
N LEU A 215 27.03 -21.10 4.43
CA LEU A 215 28.41 -20.92 4.00
C LEU A 215 28.57 -20.86 2.48
N ALA A 216 27.87 -21.76 1.77
CA ALA A 216 27.89 -21.79 0.31
C ALA A 216 27.32 -20.49 -0.31
N GLU A 217 26.23 -19.97 0.24
CA GLU A 217 25.61 -18.70 -0.21
C GLU A 217 26.53 -17.50 0.03
N ARG A 218 27.21 -17.47 1.17
CA ARG A 218 28.21 -16.42 1.48
C ARG A 218 29.34 -16.38 0.46
N LYS A 219 29.92 -17.55 0.12
CA LYS A 219 30.96 -17.68 -0.94
C LYS A 219 30.43 -17.26 -2.30
N VAL A 220 29.25 -17.72 -2.70
CA VAL A 220 28.61 -17.33 -3.96
C VAL A 220 28.36 -15.82 -4.02
N PHE A 221 27.87 -15.23 -2.95
CA PHE A 221 27.67 -13.77 -2.88
C PHE A 221 28.99 -13.03 -3.13
N ARG A 222 30.04 -13.40 -2.40
CA ARG A 222 31.32 -12.70 -2.47
C ARG A 222 31.98 -12.82 -3.85
N ALA A 223 31.88 -13.96 -4.49
CA ALA A 223 32.37 -14.16 -5.84
C ALA A 223 31.60 -13.34 -6.89
N ARG A 224 30.29 -13.23 -6.71
CA ARG A 224 29.41 -12.55 -7.70
C ARG A 224 29.32 -11.05 -7.54
N ILE A 225 29.48 -10.49 -6.33
CA ILE A 225 29.41 -9.04 -6.11
C ILE A 225 30.50 -8.29 -6.85
N ASP A 226 31.73 -8.87 -6.91
CA ASP A 226 32.87 -8.27 -7.59
C ASP A 226 32.71 -8.29 -9.12
N SER A 227 31.95 -9.24 -9.66
CA SER A 227 31.65 -9.36 -11.10
C SER A 227 30.32 -8.72 -11.52
N TYR A 228 29.56 -8.15 -10.57
CA TYR A 228 28.27 -7.54 -10.87
C TYR A 228 28.44 -6.28 -11.73
N GLY A 229 27.95 -6.31 -12.97
CA GLY A 229 28.09 -5.23 -13.97
C GLY A 229 27.22 -3.98 -13.74
N GLY A 230 26.64 -3.81 -12.56
CA GLY A 230 25.85 -2.63 -12.21
C GLY A 230 26.70 -1.41 -11.87
N ALA A 231 26.04 -0.27 -11.65
CA ALA A 231 26.72 0.97 -11.28
C ALA A 231 27.57 0.80 -10.01
N GLU A 232 28.80 1.31 -10.00
CA GLU A 232 29.73 1.22 -8.89
C GLU A 232 29.13 1.70 -7.57
N SER A 233 28.34 2.79 -7.59
CA SER A 233 27.62 3.28 -6.39
C SER A 233 26.61 2.27 -5.85
N THR A 234 26.01 1.44 -6.72
CA THR A 234 25.11 0.36 -6.30
C THR A 234 25.88 -0.77 -5.63
N VAL A 235 27.00 -1.20 -6.20
CA VAL A 235 27.90 -2.20 -5.61
C VAL A 235 28.38 -1.73 -4.23
N ASN A 236 28.90 -0.49 -4.18
CA ASN A 236 29.37 0.11 -2.94
C ASN A 236 28.25 0.19 -1.86
N SER A 237 27.01 0.49 -2.27
CA SER A 237 25.86 0.54 -1.35
C SER A 237 25.51 -0.83 -0.77
N ILE A 238 25.65 -1.90 -1.55
CA ILE A 238 25.45 -3.28 -1.10
C ILE A 238 26.55 -3.67 -0.12
N LEU A 239 27.80 -3.50 -0.46
CA LEU A 239 28.93 -3.80 0.44
C LEU A 239 28.85 -3.00 1.74
N PHE A 240 28.51 -1.71 1.64
CA PHE A 240 28.31 -0.85 2.79
C PHE A 240 27.19 -1.37 3.70
N LEU A 241 26.07 -1.80 3.13
CA LEU A 241 24.96 -2.39 3.87
C LEU A 241 25.39 -3.64 4.65
N PHE A 242 26.22 -4.48 4.05
CA PHE A 242 26.74 -5.68 4.66
C PHE A 242 27.67 -5.36 5.84
N TYR A 243 28.69 -4.54 5.59
CA TYR A 243 29.66 -4.19 6.62
C TYR A 243 29.03 -3.45 7.81
N THR A 244 27.97 -2.66 7.58
CA THR A 244 27.37 -1.82 8.64
C THR A 244 26.14 -2.43 9.28
N MET A 245 25.55 -3.49 8.74
CA MET A 245 24.30 -4.09 9.20
C MET A 245 23.12 -3.09 9.20
N LEU A 246 23.18 -1.98 8.46
CA LEU A 246 22.13 -0.99 8.36
C LEU A 246 20.94 -1.50 7.54
N ARG A 247 19.77 -0.87 7.73
CA ARG A 247 18.61 -1.15 6.87
C ARG A 247 18.76 -0.45 5.52
N THR A 248 18.16 -1.02 4.48
CA THR A 248 18.19 -0.43 3.13
C THR A 248 17.77 1.05 3.10
N ILE A 249 16.77 1.43 3.92
CA ILE A 249 16.32 2.82 3.99
C ILE A 249 17.38 3.74 4.61
N GLU A 250 18.14 3.26 5.59
CA GLU A 250 19.20 4.00 6.27
C GLU A 250 20.38 4.21 5.30
N VAL A 251 20.78 3.17 4.56
CA VAL A 251 21.82 3.26 3.51
C VAL A 251 21.41 4.26 2.40
N ARG A 252 20.19 4.16 1.90
CA ARG A 252 19.68 5.05 0.85
C ARG A 252 19.57 6.52 1.27
N ARG A 253 19.35 6.78 2.56
CA ARG A 253 19.22 8.13 3.13
C ARG A 253 20.50 8.66 3.73
N LEU A 254 21.58 7.90 3.67
CA LEU A 254 22.88 8.32 4.17
C LEU A 254 23.36 9.57 3.43
N GLN A 255 23.74 10.59 4.19
CA GLN A 255 24.28 11.85 3.69
C GLN A 255 25.71 12.02 4.15
N TRP A 256 26.52 12.74 3.38
CA TRP A 256 27.92 13.03 3.76
C TRP A 256 28.03 13.76 5.07
N SER A 257 27.05 14.59 5.44
CA SER A 257 26.98 15.30 6.72
C SER A 257 26.77 14.40 7.94
N PHE A 258 26.46 13.10 7.76
CA PHE A 258 26.30 12.14 8.85
C PHE A 258 27.60 11.43 9.20
N ILE A 259 28.66 11.63 8.41
CA ILE A 259 29.92 10.90 8.44
C ILE A 259 30.99 11.76 9.10
N ASP A 260 31.52 11.27 10.20
CA ASP A 260 32.71 11.80 10.83
C ASP A 260 33.89 10.85 10.51
N PHE A 261 34.82 11.35 9.68
CA PHE A 261 36.01 10.59 9.27
C PHE A 261 37.10 10.57 10.34
N GLU A 262 37.14 11.58 11.23
CA GLU A 262 38.13 11.65 12.32
C GLU A 262 37.75 10.67 13.42
N GLU A 263 36.51 10.76 13.89
CA GLU A 263 35.95 9.84 14.89
C GLU A 263 35.59 8.47 14.31
N ARG A 264 35.66 8.27 13.02
CA ARG A 264 35.25 7.04 12.33
C ARG A 264 33.87 6.56 12.75
N THR A 265 32.90 7.46 12.70
CA THR A 265 31.51 7.19 13.04
C THR A 265 30.53 7.70 11.98
N ILE A 266 29.36 7.08 11.94
CA ILE A 266 28.21 7.51 11.13
C ILE A 266 27.05 7.74 12.09
N THR A 267 26.52 8.96 12.14
CA THR A 267 25.47 9.34 13.09
C THR A 267 24.18 9.70 12.38
N PHE A 268 23.14 8.91 12.63
CA PHE A 268 21.77 9.20 12.25
C PHE A 268 21.06 9.90 13.41
N GLU A 269 20.93 11.21 13.33
CA GLU A 269 20.29 11.98 14.37
C GLU A 269 18.78 11.72 14.46
N LYS A 270 18.24 11.80 15.67
CA LYS A 270 16.80 11.81 15.91
C LYS A 270 16.17 13.01 15.21
N GLN A 271 15.12 12.77 14.44
CA GLN A 271 14.42 13.79 13.67
C GLN A 271 13.38 14.52 14.53
N THR A 272 13.26 15.83 14.32
CA THR A 272 12.21 16.65 14.92
C THR A 272 10.83 16.31 14.36
N ARG A 273 9.76 16.74 15.05
CA ARG A 273 8.38 16.55 14.55
C ARG A 273 8.18 17.21 13.18
N GLU A 274 8.80 18.35 12.94
CA GLU A 274 8.71 19.06 11.67
C GLU A 274 9.40 18.31 10.53
N GLN A 275 10.59 17.78 10.77
CA GLN A 275 11.32 16.94 9.81
C GLN A 275 10.56 15.65 9.49
N LEU A 276 9.91 15.04 10.48
CA LEU A 276 9.07 13.85 10.28
C LEU A 276 7.84 14.16 9.41
N LYS A 277 7.20 15.32 9.60
CA LYS A 277 6.09 15.75 8.74
C LYS A 277 6.53 15.96 7.28
N LYS A 278 7.75 16.41 7.06
CA LYS A 278 8.36 16.53 5.72
C LYS A 278 8.84 15.17 5.15
N GLY A 279 8.50 14.05 5.77
CA GLY A 279 8.88 12.70 5.32
C GLY A 279 10.35 12.33 5.56
N MET A 280 11.07 13.10 6.37
CA MET A 280 12.52 12.94 6.62
C MET A 280 12.86 11.92 7.71
N ARG A 281 12.08 10.84 7.85
CA ARG A 281 12.36 9.80 8.84
C ARG A 281 13.60 9.00 8.45
N LEU A 282 14.70 9.16 9.18
CA LEU A 282 15.98 8.48 8.90
C LEU A 282 15.99 7.04 9.41
N THR A 283 15.55 6.81 10.65
CA THR A 283 15.52 5.48 11.28
C THR A 283 14.10 5.03 11.57
N LYS A 284 13.85 3.71 11.61
CA LYS A 284 12.49 3.13 11.82
C LYS A 284 11.83 3.62 13.12
N LYS A 285 12.60 3.81 14.18
CA LYS A 285 12.11 4.20 15.51
C LYS A 285 12.35 5.68 15.85
N ASN A 286 12.91 6.45 14.91
CA ASN A 286 13.27 7.87 15.12
C ASN A 286 14.11 8.09 16.40
N ARG A 287 15.23 7.39 16.50
CA ARG A 287 16.21 7.53 17.57
C ARG A 287 17.58 7.80 16.97
N THR A 288 18.42 8.53 17.68
CA THR A 288 19.83 8.67 17.31
C THR A 288 20.49 7.30 17.26
N HIS A 289 21.21 7.03 16.20
CA HIS A 289 21.92 5.79 15.97
C HIS A 289 23.33 6.08 15.49
N VAL A 290 24.32 5.71 16.28
CA VAL A 290 25.75 5.86 15.98
C VAL A 290 26.29 4.51 15.54
N VAL A 291 26.92 4.48 14.36
CA VAL A 291 27.52 3.29 13.75
C VAL A 291 29.03 3.48 13.67
N PRO A 292 29.84 2.67 14.34
CA PRO A 292 31.29 2.71 14.19
C PRO A 292 31.69 2.17 12.82
N MET A 293 32.72 2.74 12.21
CA MET A 293 33.29 2.27 10.95
C MET A 293 34.38 1.25 11.17
N SER A 294 34.33 0.13 10.46
CA SER A 294 35.48 -0.73 10.22
C SER A 294 36.42 -0.09 9.19
N GLU A 295 37.62 -0.61 9.03
CA GLU A 295 38.55 -0.17 8.00
C GLU A 295 37.97 -0.31 6.60
N GLN A 296 37.25 -1.41 6.34
CA GLN A 296 36.58 -1.66 5.05
C GLN A 296 35.52 -0.59 4.75
N VAL A 297 34.73 -0.19 5.73
CA VAL A 297 33.72 0.88 5.61
C VAL A 297 34.40 2.21 5.34
N TYR A 298 35.48 2.51 6.06
CA TYR A 298 36.26 3.74 5.90
C TYR A 298 36.81 3.86 4.48
N GLN A 299 37.50 2.84 3.98
CA GLN A 299 38.05 2.80 2.62
C GLN A 299 36.97 2.87 1.53
N LEU A 300 35.86 2.14 1.74
CA LEU A 300 34.72 2.20 0.83
C LEU A 300 34.14 3.61 0.74
N LEU A 301 34.01 4.32 1.86
CA LEU A 301 33.50 5.68 1.89
C LEU A 301 34.50 6.67 1.23
N LEU A 302 35.80 6.49 1.39
CA LEU A 302 36.80 7.28 0.68
C LEU A 302 36.70 7.09 -0.84
N LYS A 303 36.53 5.84 -1.29
CA LYS A 303 36.28 5.51 -2.69
C LYS A 303 34.98 6.14 -3.20
N GLN A 304 33.89 6.01 -2.44
CA GLN A 304 32.58 6.57 -2.79
C GLN A 304 32.59 8.10 -2.82
N LYS A 305 33.42 8.75 -1.98
CA LYS A 305 33.56 10.21 -1.95
C LYS A 305 34.11 10.78 -3.26
N LYS A 306 34.91 10.01 -4.00
CA LYS A 306 35.37 10.41 -5.36
C LYS A 306 34.20 10.45 -6.36
N LEU A 307 33.18 9.60 -6.17
CA LEU A 307 32.00 9.51 -7.05
C LEU A 307 30.93 10.56 -6.70
N THR A 308 30.63 10.70 -5.43
CA THR A 308 29.46 11.47 -4.97
C THR A 308 29.76 12.51 -3.89
N GLY A 309 31.02 12.81 -3.59
CA GLY A 309 31.43 13.70 -2.48
C GLY A 309 30.93 15.15 -2.61
N ARG A 310 30.59 15.59 -3.84
CA ARG A 310 29.96 16.90 -4.10
C ARG A 310 28.44 16.88 -4.04
N LYS A 311 27.85 15.73 -3.76
CA LYS A 311 26.42 15.51 -3.74
C LYS A 311 25.91 15.42 -2.28
N ARG A 312 24.59 15.46 -2.11
CA ARG A 312 23.98 15.35 -0.78
C ARG A 312 24.06 13.94 -0.21
N TYR A 313 23.69 12.95 -1.03
CA TYR A 313 23.63 11.55 -0.60
C TYR A 313 24.93 10.82 -0.94
N VAL A 314 25.31 9.91 -0.04
CA VAL A 314 26.49 9.05 -0.26
C VAL A 314 26.24 8.12 -1.43
N PHE A 315 25.08 7.46 -1.46
CA PHE A 315 24.67 6.58 -2.55
C PHE A 315 23.51 7.20 -3.31
N GLU A 316 23.77 7.73 -4.49
CA GLU A 316 22.76 8.37 -5.33
C GLU A 316 22.09 7.41 -6.30
N GLY A 317 20.90 7.77 -6.75
CA GLY A 317 20.23 7.12 -7.87
C GLY A 317 20.91 7.46 -9.20
N VAL A 318 21.14 6.45 -10.02
CA VAL A 318 21.93 6.55 -11.26
C VAL A 318 21.28 7.49 -12.30
N TYR A 319 19.96 7.54 -12.39
CA TYR A 319 19.25 8.24 -13.47
C TYR A 319 18.84 9.67 -13.15
N ASN A 320 18.44 9.96 -11.92
CA ASN A 320 17.81 11.25 -11.58
C ASN A 320 18.62 12.08 -10.57
N GLY A 321 19.77 11.58 -10.11
CA GLY A 321 20.42 12.15 -8.94
C GLY A 321 19.56 12.00 -7.67
N GLY A 322 20.03 12.46 -6.55
CA GLY A 322 19.28 12.38 -5.29
C GLY A 322 19.24 11.00 -4.67
N MET A 323 18.24 10.74 -3.84
CA MET A 323 18.16 9.49 -3.08
C MET A 323 17.94 8.26 -3.98
N MET A 324 18.73 7.20 -3.76
CA MET A 324 18.60 5.92 -4.46
C MET A 324 17.17 5.35 -4.33
N PRO A 325 16.55 4.83 -5.42
CA PRO A 325 15.22 4.23 -5.40
C PRO A 325 15.09 3.06 -4.41
N ALA A 326 13.88 2.85 -3.86
CA ALA A 326 13.64 1.85 -2.81
C ALA A 326 13.96 0.41 -3.22
N THR A 327 13.83 0.10 -4.49
CA THR A 327 13.99 -1.25 -5.02
C THR A 327 15.42 -1.55 -5.50
N THR A 328 16.31 -0.55 -5.62
CA THR A 328 17.61 -0.71 -6.29
C THR A 328 18.47 -1.77 -5.61
N ILE A 329 18.68 -1.68 -4.30
CA ILE A 329 19.53 -2.62 -3.55
C ILE A 329 18.97 -4.05 -3.66
N ASN A 330 17.67 -4.25 -3.39
CA ASN A 330 17.08 -5.58 -3.44
C ASN A 330 17.02 -6.15 -4.87
N ARG A 331 16.81 -5.32 -5.90
CA ARG A 331 16.89 -5.78 -7.30
C ARG A 331 18.31 -6.21 -7.66
N ALA A 332 19.31 -5.43 -7.28
CA ALA A 332 20.70 -5.80 -7.52
C ALA A 332 21.07 -7.11 -6.79
N LEU A 333 20.61 -7.27 -5.54
CA LEU A 333 20.80 -8.52 -4.80
C LEU A 333 20.13 -9.71 -5.50
N GLN A 334 18.92 -9.57 -6.04
CA GLN A 334 18.25 -10.62 -6.81
C GLN A 334 19.00 -11.03 -8.08
N TYR A 335 19.73 -10.12 -8.73
CA TYR A 335 20.63 -10.48 -9.84
C TYR A 335 21.86 -11.24 -9.38
N ILE A 336 22.38 -10.90 -8.19
CA ILE A 336 23.56 -11.56 -7.62
C ILE A 336 23.16 -12.93 -7.04
N MET A 337 22.03 -12.99 -6.32
CA MET A 337 21.51 -14.19 -5.66
C MET A 337 19.98 -14.16 -5.65
N HIS A 338 19.33 -15.16 -6.27
CA HIS A 338 17.88 -15.11 -6.50
C HIS A 338 17.05 -14.98 -5.22
N ASP A 339 17.20 -15.77 -4.22
CA ASP A 339 16.30 -15.86 -3.06
C ASP A 339 16.83 -15.15 -1.80
N VAL A 340 17.64 -14.08 -2.00
CA VAL A 340 18.28 -13.37 -0.90
C VAL A 340 17.87 -11.90 -0.89
N THR A 341 17.57 -11.40 0.29
CA THR A 341 17.20 -10.01 0.54
C THR A 341 18.20 -9.31 1.48
N ALA A 342 18.17 -7.99 1.51
CA ALA A 342 18.98 -7.23 2.45
C ALA A 342 18.72 -7.59 3.94
N HIS A 343 17.56 -8.17 4.27
CA HIS A 343 17.23 -8.60 5.63
C HIS A 343 17.96 -9.89 6.02
N ASP A 344 18.21 -10.78 5.07
CA ASP A 344 18.92 -12.04 5.32
C ASP A 344 20.38 -11.81 5.74
N PHE A 345 20.97 -10.73 5.24
CA PHE A 345 22.32 -10.33 5.66
C PHE A 345 22.37 -9.83 7.10
N ARG A 346 21.33 -9.12 7.54
CA ARG A 346 21.24 -8.72 8.95
C ARG A 346 21.01 -9.93 9.86
N ALA A 347 20.21 -10.90 9.41
CA ALA A 347 20.03 -12.17 10.12
C ALA A 347 21.35 -12.95 10.17
N THR A 348 22.11 -13.00 9.06
CA THR A 348 23.43 -13.63 9.00
C THR A 348 24.40 -13.00 9.99
N ALA A 349 24.49 -11.67 9.99
CA ALA A 349 25.37 -10.95 10.92
C ALA A 349 24.99 -11.19 12.37
N SER A 350 23.70 -11.08 12.70
CA SER A 350 23.22 -11.35 14.06
C SER A 350 23.55 -12.76 14.51
N THR A 351 23.29 -13.76 13.66
CA THR A 351 23.56 -15.17 13.98
C THR A 351 25.05 -15.42 14.20
N LEU A 352 25.89 -15.00 13.24
CA LEU A 352 27.34 -15.28 13.32
C LEU A 352 28.01 -14.55 14.50
N LEU A 353 27.62 -13.31 14.77
CA LEU A 353 28.17 -12.57 15.90
C LEU A 353 27.76 -13.19 17.26
N ASN A 354 26.53 -13.70 17.37
CA ASN A 354 26.09 -14.45 18.55
C ASN A 354 26.87 -15.78 18.71
N GLU A 355 27.06 -16.52 17.60
CA GLU A 355 27.88 -17.77 17.60
C GLU A 355 29.33 -17.51 18.00
N LEU A 356 29.89 -16.34 17.69
CA LEU A 356 31.24 -15.91 18.09
C LEU A 356 31.31 -15.39 19.54
N GLY A 357 30.17 -15.36 20.24
CA GLY A 357 30.11 -15.00 21.64
C GLY A 357 30.10 -13.49 21.92
N TYR A 358 29.77 -12.66 20.98
CA TYR A 358 29.57 -11.21 21.20
C TYR A 358 28.34 -10.96 22.08
N ASP A 359 28.41 -9.94 22.95
CA ASP A 359 27.28 -9.55 23.81
C ASP A 359 26.07 -9.15 22.94
N GLU A 360 24.94 -9.79 23.22
CA GLU A 360 23.66 -9.55 22.52
C GLU A 360 23.28 -8.06 22.51
N LYS A 361 23.61 -7.32 23.59
CA LYS A 361 23.30 -5.88 23.66
C LYS A 361 24.10 -5.06 22.66
N TRP A 362 25.31 -5.49 22.32
CA TRP A 362 26.11 -4.81 21.29
C TRP A 362 25.51 -5.04 19.90
N ILE A 363 25.11 -6.29 19.64
CA ILE A 363 24.46 -6.70 18.39
C ILE A 363 23.13 -5.96 18.23
N GLU A 364 22.26 -5.98 19.24
CA GLU A 364 20.97 -5.32 19.22
C GLU A 364 21.08 -3.79 19.07
N THR A 365 22.09 -3.18 19.72
CA THR A 365 22.40 -1.76 19.56
C THR A 365 22.84 -1.45 18.13
N GLN A 366 23.69 -2.31 17.54
CA GLN A 366 24.13 -2.15 16.14
C GLN A 366 22.96 -2.31 15.16
N LEU A 367 22.06 -3.24 15.42
CA LEU A 367 20.86 -3.45 14.62
C LEU A 367 19.80 -2.36 14.83
N ALA A 368 20.01 -1.40 15.73
CA ALA A 368 19.02 -0.40 16.14
C ALA A 368 17.67 -1.03 16.50
N HIS A 369 17.69 -2.17 17.19
CA HIS A 369 16.51 -2.77 17.77
C HIS A 369 16.08 -1.98 19.01
N ALA A 370 14.81 -2.06 19.38
CA ALA A 370 14.32 -1.32 20.53
C ALA A 370 14.70 -2.07 21.80
N ASP A 371 15.41 -1.39 22.70
CA ASP A 371 15.45 -1.82 24.09
C ASP A 371 14.00 -1.77 24.65
N GLU A 372 13.52 -2.86 25.21
CA GLU A 372 12.17 -2.96 25.80
C GLU A 372 12.01 -2.00 26.98
N ASN A 373 13.10 -1.63 27.62
CA ASN A 373 13.12 -0.69 28.73
C ASN A 373 13.28 0.75 28.24
N LYS A 374 12.15 1.46 28.12
CA LYS A 374 12.06 2.85 27.62
C LYS A 374 12.92 3.85 28.40
N THR A 375 13.11 3.64 29.68
CA THR A 375 13.88 4.53 30.55
C THR A 375 15.38 4.38 30.30
N ARG A 376 15.85 3.17 30.05
CA ARG A 376 17.26 2.86 29.75
C ARG A 376 17.66 3.34 28.35
N ALA A 377 16.72 3.36 27.40
CA ALA A 377 16.93 3.75 26.01
C ALA A 377 17.26 5.23 25.79
N SER A 378 16.90 6.12 26.71
CA SER A 378 17.08 7.57 26.55
C SER A 378 18.49 8.09 26.91
N TYR A 379 19.27 7.32 27.67
CA TYR A 379 20.59 7.73 28.20
C TYR A 379 21.80 7.07 27.52
N ASN A 380 21.60 6.20 26.52
CA ASN A 380 22.63 5.23 26.11
C ASN A 380 23.14 5.36 24.68
N HIS A 381 23.17 6.56 24.07
CA HIS A 381 23.62 6.70 22.69
C HIS A 381 25.09 6.42 22.41
N ALA A 382 25.96 6.59 23.43
CA ALA A 382 27.40 6.28 23.35
C ALA A 382 27.78 4.92 23.97
N LYS A 383 26.79 4.13 24.48
CA LYS A 383 27.10 2.86 25.12
C LYS A 383 27.65 1.84 24.15
N TYR A 384 28.69 1.18 24.61
CA TYR A 384 29.37 0.11 23.91
C TYR A 384 30.04 0.53 22.59
N LEU A 385 30.35 1.83 22.36
CA LEU A 385 30.94 2.25 21.09
C LEU A 385 32.33 1.61 20.88
N ALA A 386 33.15 1.54 21.92
CA ALA A 386 34.47 0.91 21.88
C ALA A 386 34.36 -0.60 21.55
N ASP A 387 33.49 -1.31 22.29
CA ASP A 387 33.26 -2.74 22.06
C ASP A 387 32.67 -3.02 20.68
N ARG A 388 31.72 -2.18 20.27
CA ARG A 388 31.14 -2.28 18.94
C ARG A 388 32.12 -1.96 17.81
N ARG A 389 33.13 -1.10 18.04
CA ARG A 389 34.22 -0.89 17.06
C ARG A 389 34.94 -2.19 16.76
N LYS A 390 35.33 -2.92 17.81
CA LYS A 390 35.99 -4.23 17.66
C LYS A 390 35.05 -5.22 16.95
N MET A 391 33.83 -5.38 17.46
CA MET A 391 32.82 -6.27 16.86
C MET A 391 32.58 -5.99 15.38
N MET A 392 32.49 -4.72 14.99
CA MET A 392 32.25 -4.33 13.60
C MET A 392 33.48 -4.49 12.70
N GLN A 393 34.69 -4.39 13.26
CA GLN A 393 35.90 -4.73 12.53
C GLN A 393 35.95 -6.23 12.28
N ASP A 394 35.79 -7.05 13.31
CA ASP A 394 35.79 -8.51 13.21
C ASP A 394 34.69 -8.99 12.23
N TRP A 395 33.50 -8.35 12.30
CA TRP A 395 32.42 -8.62 11.32
C TRP A 395 32.84 -8.32 9.87
N ALA A 396 33.49 -7.18 9.63
CA ALA A 396 33.91 -6.79 8.31
C ALA A 396 35.01 -7.73 7.77
N ASP A 397 35.90 -8.19 8.63
CA ASP A 397 36.93 -9.18 8.29
C ASP A 397 36.31 -10.54 7.93
N ILE A 398 35.26 -10.97 8.65
CA ILE A 398 34.48 -12.18 8.33
C ILE A 398 33.84 -12.05 6.94
N VAL A 399 33.23 -10.90 6.63
CA VAL A 399 32.60 -10.66 5.31
C VAL A 399 33.65 -10.71 4.19
N ASP A 400 34.83 -10.17 4.41
CA ASP A 400 35.92 -10.25 3.44
C ASP A 400 36.46 -11.67 3.28
N GLY A 401 36.52 -12.44 4.37
CA GLY A 401 36.90 -13.84 4.38
C GLY A 401 35.93 -14.79 3.66
N TRP A 402 34.77 -14.32 3.22
CA TRP A 402 33.86 -15.11 2.37
C TRP A 402 34.39 -15.37 0.96
N LYS A 403 35.51 -14.75 0.59
CA LYS A 403 36.18 -15.01 -0.70
C LYS A 403 36.84 -16.39 -0.77
N ASP A 404 37.27 -16.89 0.35
CA ASP A 404 37.99 -18.15 0.54
C ASP A 404 37.03 -19.28 0.97
#